data_f51fa4725a0d202c1570dc7f43705e23
#
_entry.id   f51fa4725a0d202c1570dc7f43705e23
#
_cell.length_a   1.000
_cell.length_b   1.000
_cell.length_c   1.000
_cell.angle_alpha   90.00
_cell.angle_beta   90.00
_cell.angle_gamma   90.00
#
_symmetry.space_group_name_H-M   'P 1'
#
loop_
_entity.id
_entity.type
_entity.pdbx_description
1 polymer ?
#
loop_
_entity_poly.entity_id
_entity_poly.type
_entity_poly.pdbx_seq_one_letter_code
_entity_poly.pdbx_strand_id
1 'polypeptide(L)'
;MFTGIVEEVGEVVDVRADGDVVVLTVRAALAAEVGHGESVAVNGCCLTAVVDGAPGGTLTLELVPETLQRTSLGAVGAGSGVNLERAVPAGGRLDGHIVQGHVDGVGTLVSRTPGDRSDEVRFALPAELARYVVEKGSIAVDGVSLTVATVYPDGFGVALIPTTLADTTLGARAPGDPVNLEVDVIAKYVERMTAGYLQGPGSGQEGAAR
;
A
#
# COMPACT_ATOMS: atom_id res chain seq x y z
N MET A 1 -0.56 -6.78 10.10
CA MET A 1 -0.19 -5.37 10.33
C MET A 1 1.28 -5.20 9.94
N PHE A 2 1.63 -4.10 9.33
CA PHE A 2 2.93 -3.78 8.74
C PHE A 2 3.39 -2.39 9.19
N THR A 3 4.57 -1.99 8.78
CA THR A 3 5.19 -0.71 9.15
C THR A 3 5.36 0.23 7.97
N GLY A 4 5.30 -0.30 6.75
CA GLY A 4 5.66 0.39 5.51
C GLY A 4 7.18 0.49 5.30
N ILE A 5 7.94 -0.35 5.99
CA ILE A 5 9.37 -0.52 5.74
C ILE A 5 9.56 -1.79 4.92
N VAL A 6 9.81 -1.61 3.63
CA VAL A 6 10.02 -2.71 2.68
C VAL A 6 11.27 -3.48 3.08
N GLU A 7 11.15 -4.82 3.18
CA GLU A 7 12.27 -5.69 3.53
C GLU A 7 13.04 -6.17 2.29
N GLU A 8 12.32 -6.37 1.17
CA GLU A 8 12.90 -6.91 -0.06
C GLU A 8 12.06 -6.53 -1.27
N VAL A 9 12.69 -6.39 -2.44
CA VAL A 9 12.00 -6.39 -3.74
C VAL A 9 12.03 -7.81 -4.29
N GLY A 10 10.89 -8.47 -4.29
CA GLY A 10 10.71 -9.80 -4.88
C GLY A 10 10.43 -9.72 -6.37
N GLU A 11 10.67 -10.82 -7.07
CA GLU A 11 10.36 -10.98 -8.50
C GLU A 11 9.14 -11.89 -8.69
N VAL A 12 8.12 -11.42 -9.38
CA VAL A 12 7.00 -12.26 -9.81
C VAL A 12 7.51 -13.28 -10.83
N VAL A 13 7.40 -14.58 -10.52
CA VAL A 13 7.85 -15.65 -11.42
C VAL A 13 6.69 -16.32 -12.17
N ASP A 14 5.49 -16.30 -11.59
CA ASP A 14 4.29 -16.86 -12.22
C ASP A 14 3.02 -16.13 -11.76
N VAL A 15 2.06 -16.02 -12.68
CA VAL A 15 0.72 -15.50 -12.43
C VAL A 15 -0.27 -16.42 -13.12
N ARG A 16 -1.04 -17.17 -12.33
CA ARG A 16 -1.92 -18.22 -12.88
C ARG A 16 -3.35 -18.05 -12.37
N ALA A 17 -4.31 -18.09 -13.28
CA ALA A 17 -5.73 -18.18 -12.89
C ALA A 17 -6.03 -19.57 -12.32
N ASP A 18 -6.78 -19.63 -11.23
CA ASP A 18 -7.23 -20.86 -10.57
C ASP A 18 -8.68 -20.66 -10.08
N GLY A 19 -9.63 -21.04 -10.91
CA GLY A 19 -11.03 -20.75 -10.66
C GLY A 19 -11.31 -19.24 -10.69
N ASP A 20 -11.80 -18.71 -9.60
CA ASP A 20 -12.13 -17.30 -9.40
C ASP A 20 -11.00 -16.49 -8.71
N VAL A 21 -9.89 -17.13 -8.35
CA VAL A 21 -8.70 -16.49 -7.79
C VAL A 21 -7.53 -16.48 -8.77
N VAL A 22 -6.58 -15.59 -8.50
CA VAL A 22 -5.27 -15.59 -9.18
C VAL A 22 -4.21 -16.02 -8.19
N VAL A 23 -3.43 -17.02 -8.56
CA VAL A 23 -2.27 -17.48 -7.81
C VAL A 23 -1.04 -16.72 -8.30
N LEU A 24 -0.42 -15.96 -7.40
CA LEU A 24 0.80 -15.21 -7.63
C LEU A 24 1.96 -15.95 -6.97
N THR A 25 3.02 -16.23 -7.75
CA THR A 25 4.25 -16.79 -7.23
C THR A 25 5.37 -15.76 -7.30
N VAL A 26 5.97 -15.44 -6.15
CA VAL A 26 7.02 -14.42 -6.03
C VAL A 26 8.30 -15.08 -5.51
N ARG A 27 9.41 -14.88 -6.20
CA ARG A 27 10.74 -15.27 -5.73
C ARG A 27 11.28 -14.18 -4.81
N ALA A 28 11.69 -14.57 -3.60
CA ALA A 28 12.24 -13.68 -2.59
C ALA A 28 13.05 -14.46 -1.55
N ALA A 29 14.09 -13.86 -0.99
CA ALA A 29 14.88 -14.49 0.07
C ALA A 29 14.05 -14.66 1.35
N LEU A 30 13.19 -13.69 1.69
CA LEU A 30 12.31 -13.74 2.86
C LEU A 30 11.28 -14.89 2.79
N ALA A 31 11.05 -15.47 1.60
CA ALA A 31 10.14 -16.61 1.44
C ALA A 31 10.52 -17.83 2.32
N ALA A 32 11.82 -17.97 2.64
CA ALA A 32 12.31 -19.05 3.51
C ALA A 32 11.85 -18.93 4.98
N GLU A 33 11.40 -17.73 5.37
CA GLU A 33 11.00 -17.42 6.74
C GLU A 33 9.47 -17.22 6.88
N VAL A 34 8.71 -17.37 5.78
CA VAL A 34 7.25 -17.22 5.77
C VAL A 34 6.58 -18.58 5.78
N GLY A 35 5.77 -18.83 6.79
CA GLY A 35 4.98 -20.05 6.94
C GLY A 35 3.59 -19.94 6.27
N HIS A 36 2.97 -21.11 6.08
CA HIS A 36 1.60 -21.17 5.58
C HIS A 36 0.64 -20.42 6.51
N GLY A 37 -0.25 -19.61 5.93
CA GLY A 37 -1.23 -18.79 6.64
C GLY A 37 -0.68 -17.48 7.19
N GLU A 38 0.62 -17.21 7.04
CA GLU A 38 1.19 -15.92 7.43
C GLU A 38 0.87 -14.83 6.41
N SER A 39 0.79 -13.59 6.93
CA SER A 39 0.51 -12.41 6.10
C SER A 39 1.81 -11.78 5.60
N VAL A 40 1.85 -11.49 4.31
CA VAL A 40 2.91 -10.72 3.66
C VAL A 40 2.26 -9.56 2.89
N ALA A 41 2.79 -8.35 3.04
CA ALA A 41 2.40 -7.23 2.20
C ALA A 41 3.15 -7.30 0.86
N VAL A 42 2.40 -7.28 -0.24
CA VAL A 42 2.92 -7.25 -1.62
C VAL A 42 2.48 -5.95 -2.27
N ASN A 43 3.42 -5.06 -2.57
CA ASN A 43 3.13 -3.68 -2.96
C ASN A 43 2.07 -3.05 -2.02
N GLY A 44 2.21 -3.24 -0.70
CA GLY A 44 1.30 -2.73 0.30
C GLY A 44 -0.06 -3.43 0.40
N CYS A 45 -0.29 -4.50 -0.34
CA CYS A 45 -1.49 -5.31 -0.21
C CYS A 45 -1.23 -6.53 0.67
N CYS A 46 -1.95 -6.67 1.78
CA CYS A 46 -1.87 -7.81 2.68
C CYS A 46 -2.41 -9.06 1.99
N LEU A 47 -1.55 -10.04 1.78
CA LEU A 47 -1.89 -11.34 1.21
C LEU A 47 -1.48 -12.46 2.15
N THR A 48 -2.14 -13.60 2.04
CA THR A 48 -1.85 -14.77 2.84
C THR A 48 -0.99 -15.77 2.05
N ALA A 49 0.11 -16.23 2.63
CA ALA A 49 0.92 -17.28 2.05
C ALA A 49 0.18 -18.62 2.13
N VAL A 50 0.03 -19.31 0.98
CA VAL A 50 -0.76 -20.56 0.89
C VAL A 50 0.09 -21.85 0.83
N VAL A 51 1.42 -21.71 0.72
CA VAL A 51 2.34 -22.85 0.69
C VAL A 51 3.49 -22.61 1.66
N ASP A 52 3.78 -23.60 2.50
CA ASP A 52 4.95 -23.61 3.37
C ASP A 52 6.22 -23.64 2.52
N GLY A 53 7.13 -22.72 2.82
CA GLY A 53 8.50 -22.64 2.32
C GLY A 53 8.76 -23.42 1.04
N ALA A 54 8.26 -22.92 -0.09
CA ALA A 54 8.40 -23.64 -1.35
C ALA A 54 9.88 -23.84 -1.68
N PRO A 55 10.28 -25.02 -2.14
CA PRO A 55 11.66 -25.24 -2.58
C PRO A 55 12.08 -24.17 -3.59
N GLY A 56 13.14 -23.44 -3.30
CA GLY A 56 13.64 -22.41 -4.23
C GLY A 56 13.39 -20.97 -3.82
N GLY A 57 12.93 -20.68 -2.60
CA GLY A 57 12.76 -19.31 -2.11
C GLY A 57 11.63 -18.57 -2.83
N THR A 58 10.47 -19.21 -2.97
CA THR A 58 9.27 -18.60 -3.55
C THR A 58 8.12 -18.55 -2.55
N LEU A 59 7.34 -17.45 -2.61
CA LEU A 59 6.04 -17.30 -1.95
C LEU A 59 4.93 -17.62 -2.95
N THR A 60 3.93 -18.37 -2.51
CA THR A 60 2.69 -18.56 -3.27
C THR A 60 1.56 -17.87 -2.52
N LEU A 61 0.86 -16.97 -3.20
CA LEU A 61 -0.13 -16.06 -2.64
C LEU A 61 -1.40 -16.13 -3.49
N GLU A 62 -2.58 -16.07 -2.86
CA GLU A 62 -3.85 -16.03 -3.58
C GLU A 62 -4.44 -14.62 -3.58
N LEU A 63 -4.86 -14.15 -4.75
CA LEU A 63 -5.52 -12.87 -4.95
C LEU A 63 -6.97 -13.11 -5.34
N VAL A 64 -7.88 -12.67 -4.47
CA VAL A 64 -9.32 -12.69 -4.76
C VAL A 64 -9.70 -11.59 -5.75
N PRO A 65 -10.84 -11.69 -6.47
CA PRO A 65 -11.26 -10.70 -7.47
C PRO A 65 -11.29 -9.26 -6.96
N GLU A 66 -11.69 -9.04 -5.72
CA GLU A 66 -11.71 -7.71 -5.09
C GLU A 66 -10.29 -7.11 -5.02
N THR A 67 -9.28 -7.91 -4.65
CA THR A 67 -7.87 -7.48 -4.61
C THR A 67 -7.38 -7.06 -6.00
N LEU A 68 -7.70 -7.84 -7.03
CA LEU A 68 -7.31 -7.54 -8.41
C LEU A 68 -7.95 -6.25 -8.94
N GLN A 69 -9.19 -5.95 -8.52
CA GLN A 69 -9.91 -4.74 -8.94
C GLN A 69 -9.47 -3.49 -8.18
N ARG A 70 -9.12 -3.64 -6.91
CA ARG A 70 -8.80 -2.53 -6.01
C ARG A 70 -7.33 -2.14 -5.96
N THR A 71 -6.46 -2.97 -6.54
CA THR A 71 -5.02 -2.76 -6.44
C THR A 71 -4.33 -2.80 -7.81
N SER A 72 -3.11 -2.29 -7.86
CA SER A 72 -2.24 -2.39 -9.04
C SER A 72 -1.75 -3.83 -9.32
N LEU A 73 -2.02 -4.79 -8.40
CA LEU A 73 -1.58 -6.18 -8.55
C LEU A 73 -2.24 -6.90 -9.72
N GLY A 74 -3.41 -6.43 -10.18
CA GLY A 74 -4.04 -6.95 -11.40
C GLY A 74 -3.23 -6.73 -12.68
N ALA A 75 -2.25 -5.83 -12.67
CA ALA A 75 -1.39 -5.52 -13.82
C ALA A 75 0.02 -6.16 -13.74
N VAL A 76 0.35 -6.86 -12.65
CA VAL A 76 1.67 -7.52 -12.53
C VAL A 76 1.74 -8.79 -13.35
N GLY A 77 2.91 -9.10 -13.89
CA GLY A 77 3.19 -10.31 -14.64
C GLY A 77 4.57 -10.87 -14.32
N ALA A 78 4.91 -12.01 -14.89
CA ALA A 78 6.24 -12.59 -14.72
C ALA A 78 7.35 -11.59 -15.09
N GLY A 79 8.36 -11.47 -14.23
CA GLY A 79 9.45 -10.49 -14.31
C GLY A 79 9.13 -9.14 -13.63
N SER A 80 7.90 -8.91 -13.12
CA SER A 80 7.59 -7.71 -12.37
C SER A 80 8.28 -7.75 -10.99
N GLY A 81 8.89 -6.62 -10.57
CA GLY A 81 9.31 -6.41 -9.19
C GLY A 81 8.14 -6.03 -8.29
N VAL A 82 8.11 -6.53 -7.07
CA VAL A 82 7.12 -6.17 -6.04
C VAL A 82 7.79 -5.95 -4.70
N ASN A 83 7.37 -4.90 -3.99
CA ASN A 83 7.80 -4.64 -2.62
C ASN A 83 7.22 -5.68 -1.68
N LEU A 84 8.04 -6.21 -0.78
CA LEU A 84 7.63 -7.23 0.18
C LEU A 84 7.96 -6.75 1.60
N GLU A 85 7.01 -6.99 2.50
CA GLU A 85 7.17 -6.78 3.94
C GLU A 85 6.41 -7.87 4.68
N ARG A 86 7.05 -8.53 5.67
CA ARG A 86 6.39 -9.48 6.57
C ARG A 86 5.59 -8.75 7.64
N ALA A 87 4.58 -9.40 8.20
CA ALA A 87 3.85 -8.86 9.33
C ALA A 87 4.79 -8.56 10.50
N VAL A 88 4.66 -7.36 11.10
CA VAL A 88 5.48 -6.95 12.24
C VAL A 88 5.24 -7.91 13.42
N PRO A 89 6.31 -8.50 14.01
CA PRO A 89 6.17 -9.38 15.16
C PRO A 89 5.71 -8.61 16.40
N ALA A 90 5.07 -9.30 17.35
CA ALA A 90 4.69 -8.71 18.62
C ALA A 90 5.93 -8.19 19.36
N GLY A 91 5.95 -6.89 19.68
CA GLY A 91 7.10 -6.21 20.27
C GLY A 91 8.11 -5.67 19.22
N GLY A 92 7.84 -5.83 17.94
CA GLY A 92 8.63 -5.22 16.85
C GLY A 92 8.50 -3.69 16.84
N ARG A 93 9.42 -3.03 16.14
CA ARG A 93 9.41 -1.57 15.97
C ARG A 93 8.52 -1.19 14.79
N LEU A 94 7.89 -0.03 14.86
CA LEU A 94 7.09 0.48 13.74
C LEU A 94 7.90 1.27 12.73
N ASP A 95 9.03 1.78 13.05
CA ASP A 95 9.97 2.62 12.27
C ASP A 95 9.36 3.49 11.13
N GLY A 96 8.22 3.10 10.55
CA GLY A 96 7.38 3.87 9.63
C GLY A 96 6.10 4.39 10.30
N HIS A 97 4.93 3.88 9.89
CA HIS A 97 3.64 4.18 10.53
C HIS A 97 2.78 2.90 10.61
N ILE A 98 1.55 2.99 11.12
CA ILE A 98 0.64 1.85 11.17
C ILE A 98 0.10 1.58 9.77
N VAL A 99 0.59 0.54 9.12
CA VAL A 99 0.13 0.07 7.81
C VAL A 99 -0.62 -1.24 7.99
N GLN A 100 -1.83 -1.31 7.45
CA GLN A 100 -2.68 -2.50 7.56
C GLN A 100 -2.46 -3.48 6.40
N GLY A 101 -2.00 -2.98 5.25
CA GLY A 101 -1.98 -3.69 3.99
C GLY A 101 -3.35 -3.66 3.29
N HIS A 102 -4.18 -2.70 3.65
CA HIS A 102 -5.53 -2.55 3.11
C HIS A 102 -5.56 -1.36 2.15
N VAL A 103 -5.21 -1.65 0.90
CA VAL A 103 -5.14 -0.63 -0.16
C VAL A 103 -6.47 0.09 -0.32
N ASP A 104 -6.44 1.42 -0.23
CA ASP A 104 -7.62 2.29 -0.35
C ASP A 104 -7.96 2.61 -1.80
N GLY A 105 -6.95 2.65 -2.65
CA GLY A 105 -7.11 2.93 -4.07
C GLY A 105 -5.79 2.89 -4.81
N VAL A 106 -5.89 3.07 -6.12
CA VAL A 106 -4.74 3.13 -7.01
C VAL A 106 -4.51 4.58 -7.41
N GLY A 107 -3.31 5.08 -7.11
CA GLY A 107 -2.79 6.35 -7.58
C GLY A 107 -1.94 6.18 -8.83
N THR A 108 -1.37 7.30 -9.31
CA THR A 108 -0.48 7.31 -10.47
C THR A 108 0.73 8.20 -10.17
N LEU A 109 1.93 7.73 -10.49
CA LEU A 109 3.10 8.58 -10.49
C LEU A 109 2.97 9.62 -11.62
N VAL A 110 2.90 10.91 -11.28
CA VAL A 110 2.68 12.00 -12.24
C VAL A 110 4.00 12.54 -12.76
N SER A 111 4.95 12.79 -11.85
CA SER A 111 6.24 13.34 -12.21
C SER A 111 7.31 12.96 -11.21
N ARG A 112 8.56 12.92 -11.68
CA ARG A 112 9.76 12.71 -10.89
C ARG A 112 10.82 13.70 -11.31
N THR A 113 11.33 14.44 -10.36
CA THR A 113 12.41 15.41 -10.57
C THR A 113 13.61 14.95 -9.73
N PRO A 114 14.67 14.44 -10.36
CA PRO A 114 15.88 14.07 -9.65
C PRO A 114 16.53 15.26 -8.96
N GLY A 115 17.02 15.06 -7.74
CA GLY A 115 17.73 16.05 -6.95
C GLY A 115 19.04 15.47 -6.39
N ASP A 116 19.87 16.33 -5.78
CA ASP A 116 21.20 15.92 -5.28
C ASP A 116 21.11 14.89 -4.14
N ARG A 117 20.07 14.95 -3.30
CA ARG A 117 19.93 14.13 -2.08
C ARG A 117 18.64 13.34 -2.01
N SER A 118 17.67 13.67 -2.85
CA SER A 118 16.38 12.99 -2.93
C SER A 118 15.70 13.38 -4.25
N ASP A 119 14.89 12.49 -4.79
CA ASP A 119 14.02 12.80 -5.91
C ASP A 119 12.70 13.37 -5.37
N GLU A 120 12.23 14.48 -5.97
CA GLU A 120 10.88 14.97 -5.74
C GLU A 120 9.93 14.20 -6.64
N VAL A 121 8.96 13.50 -6.05
CA VAL A 121 8.00 12.70 -6.78
C VAL A 121 6.58 13.16 -6.44
N ARG A 122 5.76 13.34 -7.47
CA ARG A 122 4.35 13.68 -7.35
C ARG A 122 3.50 12.50 -7.75
N PHE A 123 2.49 12.21 -6.93
CA PHE A 123 1.46 11.21 -7.19
C PHE A 123 0.09 11.87 -7.30
N ALA A 124 -0.72 11.44 -8.28
CA ALA A 124 -2.15 11.68 -8.30
C ALA A 124 -2.84 10.63 -7.42
N LEU A 125 -3.99 10.99 -6.85
CA LEU A 125 -4.78 10.10 -6.01
C LEU A 125 -6.28 10.24 -6.33
N PRO A 126 -7.10 9.19 -6.05
CA PRO A 126 -8.55 9.30 -6.10
C PRO A 126 -9.08 10.42 -5.20
N ALA A 127 -10.03 11.21 -5.69
CA ALA A 127 -10.52 12.42 -5.01
C ALA A 127 -11.06 12.14 -3.60
N GLU A 128 -11.66 10.96 -3.39
CA GLU A 128 -12.17 10.51 -2.09
C GLU A 128 -11.09 10.32 -1.03
N LEU A 129 -9.84 10.09 -1.43
CA LEU A 129 -8.72 9.92 -0.51
C LEU A 129 -8.06 11.24 -0.11
N ALA A 130 -8.29 12.32 -0.87
CA ALA A 130 -7.63 13.61 -0.66
C ALA A 130 -7.80 14.17 0.77
N ARG A 131 -8.98 13.95 1.38
CA ARG A 131 -9.30 14.41 2.75
C ARG A 131 -8.44 13.79 3.84
N TYR A 132 -7.81 12.64 3.59
CA TYR A 132 -6.97 11.93 4.54
C TYR A 132 -5.49 12.26 4.39
N VAL A 133 -5.11 12.94 3.30
CA VAL A 133 -3.72 13.29 3.02
C VAL A 133 -3.44 14.70 3.53
N VAL A 134 -2.51 14.81 4.48
CA VAL A 134 -2.13 16.09 5.08
C VAL A 134 -0.64 16.31 4.96
N GLU A 135 -0.22 17.57 4.83
CA GLU A 135 1.20 17.91 4.81
C GLU A 135 1.89 17.45 6.09
N LYS A 136 3.06 16.81 5.97
CA LYS A 136 3.83 16.14 7.04
C LYS A 136 3.15 14.91 7.65
N GLY A 137 2.01 14.49 7.13
CA GLY A 137 1.39 13.20 7.48
C GLY A 137 2.07 12.02 6.78
N SER A 138 1.66 10.81 7.15
CA SER A 138 2.14 9.56 6.56
C SER A 138 1.16 9.05 5.50
N ILE A 139 1.70 8.37 4.49
CA ILE A 139 0.95 7.60 3.50
C ILE A 139 1.80 6.42 3.06
N ALA A 140 1.18 5.26 2.78
CA ALA A 140 1.89 4.15 2.17
C ALA A 140 1.65 4.15 0.64
N VAL A 141 2.75 4.09 -0.13
CA VAL A 141 2.75 4.01 -1.60
C VAL A 141 3.45 2.72 -2.01
N ASP A 142 2.76 1.81 -2.68
CA ASP A 142 3.23 0.44 -2.92
C ASP A 142 3.83 -0.21 -1.66
N GLY A 143 3.23 0.05 -0.49
CA GLY A 143 3.68 -0.45 0.81
C GLY A 143 4.82 0.34 1.45
N VAL A 144 5.36 1.36 0.79
CA VAL A 144 6.44 2.19 1.34
C VAL A 144 5.85 3.31 2.18
N SER A 145 6.22 3.39 3.46
CA SER A 145 5.85 4.50 4.36
C SER A 145 6.58 5.77 3.95
N LEU A 146 5.82 6.79 3.55
CA LEU A 146 6.35 8.06 3.08
C LEU A 146 5.75 9.24 3.84
N THR A 147 6.53 10.29 4.02
CA THR A 147 6.06 11.57 4.54
C THR A 147 5.59 12.46 3.39
N VAL A 148 4.36 12.95 3.48
CA VAL A 148 3.80 13.92 2.54
C VAL A 148 4.55 15.25 2.68
N ALA A 149 5.26 15.67 1.64
CA ALA A 149 6.00 16.93 1.61
C ALA A 149 5.11 18.09 1.18
N THR A 150 4.19 17.85 0.24
CA THR A 150 3.29 18.86 -0.34
C THR A 150 1.95 18.23 -0.67
N VAL A 151 0.86 18.96 -0.45
CA VAL A 151 -0.49 18.53 -0.85
C VAL A 151 -0.94 19.38 -2.04
N TYR A 152 -1.49 18.73 -3.07
CA TYR A 152 -2.08 19.34 -4.25
C TYR A 152 -3.59 19.04 -4.30
N PRO A 153 -4.38 19.79 -5.07
CA PRO A 153 -5.82 19.53 -5.22
C PRO A 153 -6.15 18.11 -5.75
N ASP A 154 -5.24 17.53 -6.51
CA ASP A 154 -5.40 16.25 -7.22
C ASP A 154 -4.35 15.20 -6.81
N GLY A 155 -3.57 15.46 -5.74
CA GLY A 155 -2.50 14.55 -5.36
C GLY A 155 -1.61 15.06 -4.24
N PHE A 156 -0.42 14.49 -4.16
CA PHE A 156 0.58 14.85 -3.15
C PHE A 156 2.00 14.68 -3.70
N GLY A 157 2.94 15.33 -3.05
CA GLY A 157 4.37 15.21 -3.32
C GLY A 157 5.11 14.60 -2.14
N VAL A 158 6.15 13.83 -2.44
CA VAL A 158 7.07 13.22 -1.48
C VAL A 158 8.52 13.43 -1.93
N ALA A 159 9.46 13.29 -1.00
CA ALA A 159 10.87 13.24 -1.31
C ALA A 159 11.37 11.80 -1.11
N LEU A 160 11.83 11.15 -2.18
CA LEU A 160 12.39 9.80 -2.12
C LEU A 160 13.91 9.89 -1.94
N ILE A 161 14.40 9.40 -0.81
CA ILE A 161 15.84 9.34 -0.51
C ILE A 161 16.50 8.19 -1.27
N PRO A 162 17.84 8.20 -1.44
CA PRO A 162 18.55 7.18 -2.21
C PRO A 162 18.29 5.75 -1.76
N THR A 163 18.17 5.51 -0.46
CA THR A 163 17.85 4.19 0.09
C THR A 163 16.45 3.71 -0.38
N THR A 164 15.42 4.57 -0.29
CA THR A 164 14.08 4.23 -0.79
C THR A 164 14.08 3.91 -2.27
N LEU A 165 14.85 4.66 -3.07
CA LEU A 165 14.99 4.43 -4.51
C LEU A 165 15.71 3.12 -4.83
N ALA A 166 16.70 2.73 -4.01
CA ALA A 166 17.48 1.51 -4.23
C ALA A 166 16.77 0.26 -3.76
N ASP A 167 16.06 0.35 -2.61
CA ASP A 167 15.55 -0.81 -1.88
C ASP A 167 14.06 -1.08 -2.14
N THR A 168 13.41 -0.26 -3.01
CA THR A 168 11.99 -0.44 -3.35
C THR A 168 11.74 -0.33 -4.85
N THR A 169 10.58 -0.81 -5.30
CA THR A 169 10.13 -0.68 -6.69
C THR A 169 9.96 0.78 -7.13
N LEU A 170 9.81 1.73 -6.20
CA LEU A 170 9.64 3.15 -6.51
C LEU A 170 10.81 3.73 -7.28
N GLY A 171 12.03 3.17 -7.12
CA GLY A 171 13.21 3.57 -7.90
C GLY A 171 13.06 3.33 -9.40
N ALA A 172 12.37 2.26 -9.80
CA ALA A 172 12.16 1.87 -11.19
C ALA A 172 10.85 2.42 -11.80
N ARG A 173 9.94 2.99 -10.99
CA ARG A 173 8.67 3.54 -11.48
C ARG A 173 8.88 4.79 -12.33
N ALA A 174 8.06 4.94 -13.36
CA ALA A 174 8.05 6.06 -14.28
C ALA A 174 6.71 6.82 -14.24
N PRO A 175 6.66 8.08 -14.72
CA PRO A 175 5.40 8.79 -14.90
C PRO A 175 4.40 7.99 -15.74
N GLY A 176 3.16 7.86 -15.22
CA GLY A 176 2.10 7.04 -15.77
C GLY A 176 1.93 5.70 -15.07
N ASP A 177 2.91 5.21 -14.30
CA ASP A 177 2.81 3.95 -13.59
C ASP A 177 1.79 4.02 -12.45
N PRO A 178 0.94 2.99 -12.30
CA PRO A 178 0.02 2.88 -11.18
C PRO A 178 0.77 2.50 -9.91
N VAL A 179 0.29 2.99 -8.76
CA VAL A 179 0.78 2.64 -7.42
C VAL A 179 -0.39 2.39 -6.47
N ASN A 180 -0.24 1.43 -5.57
CA ASN A 180 -1.20 1.23 -4.48
C ASN A 180 -1.05 2.33 -3.44
N LEU A 181 -2.17 2.84 -2.95
CA LEU A 181 -2.22 3.85 -1.90
C LEU A 181 -2.99 3.32 -0.70
N GLU A 182 -2.39 3.44 0.48
CA GLU A 182 -3.07 3.27 1.76
C GLU A 182 -2.85 4.54 2.57
N VAL A 183 -3.94 5.24 2.91
CA VAL A 183 -3.89 6.43 3.77
C VAL A 183 -3.74 6.01 5.23
N ASP A 184 -3.19 6.89 6.06
CA ASP A 184 -3.03 6.60 7.49
C ASP A 184 -4.39 6.26 8.12
N VAL A 185 -4.51 5.06 8.67
CA VAL A 185 -5.76 4.55 9.28
C VAL A 185 -6.26 5.45 10.40
N ILE A 186 -5.38 6.17 11.09
CA ILE A 186 -5.77 7.12 12.15
C ILE A 186 -6.67 8.22 11.57
N ALA A 187 -6.37 8.71 10.36
CA ALA A 187 -7.20 9.74 9.72
C ALA A 187 -8.64 9.25 9.47
N LYS A 188 -8.82 7.99 9.07
CA LYS A 188 -10.13 7.36 8.89
C LYS A 188 -10.91 7.24 10.20
N TYR A 189 -10.24 6.81 11.28
CA TYR A 189 -10.85 6.72 12.60
C TYR A 189 -11.23 8.11 13.14
N VAL A 190 -10.37 9.11 12.99
CA VAL A 190 -10.66 10.49 13.39
C VAL A 190 -11.90 11.00 12.65
N GLU A 191 -11.96 10.85 11.32
CA GLU A 191 -13.15 11.23 10.54
C GLU A 191 -14.41 10.55 11.07
N ARG A 192 -14.38 9.22 11.23
CA ARG A 192 -15.53 8.44 11.69
C ARG A 192 -16.01 8.87 13.08
N MET A 193 -15.09 9.13 14.00
CA MET A 193 -15.41 9.52 15.37
C MET A 193 -15.91 10.95 15.47
N THR A 194 -15.45 11.87 14.60
CA THR A 194 -15.86 13.28 14.63
C THR A 194 -17.12 13.56 13.80
N ALA A 195 -17.51 12.66 12.90
CA ALA A 195 -18.67 12.87 12.02
C ALA A 195 -19.97 13.23 12.75
N GLY A 196 -20.22 12.65 13.94
CA GLY A 196 -21.37 12.96 14.77
C GLY A 196 -21.34 14.37 15.38
N TYR A 197 -20.17 14.91 15.66
CA TYR A 197 -20.00 16.26 16.21
C TYR A 197 -20.15 17.35 15.15
N LEU A 198 -19.78 17.06 13.91
CA LEU A 198 -19.86 18.01 12.79
C LEU A 198 -21.30 18.17 12.27
N GLN A 199 -22.21 17.22 12.55
CA GLN A 199 -23.63 17.29 12.13
C GLN A 199 -24.52 18.15 13.04
N GLY A 200 -24.02 18.68 14.17
CA GLY A 200 -24.74 19.56 15.09
C GLY A 200 -26.00 18.92 15.73
N PRO A 201 -26.45 19.36 16.93
CA PRO A 201 -27.73 18.92 17.49
C PRO A 201 -28.88 19.64 16.77
N GLY A 202 -29.27 19.21 15.55
CA GLY A 202 -30.31 19.97 14.83
C GLY A 202 -31.01 19.33 13.63
N SER A 203 -30.75 18.07 13.26
CA SER A 203 -31.44 17.49 12.08
C SER A 203 -32.18 16.17 12.32
N GLY A 204 -32.69 15.94 13.51
CA GLY A 204 -33.42 14.71 13.80
C GLY A 204 -34.42 14.89 14.90
N GLN A 205 -35.62 15.44 14.59
CA GLN A 205 -36.95 15.12 15.12
C GLN A 205 -37.90 16.30 14.98
N GLU A 206 -38.39 16.55 13.76
CA GLU A 206 -39.72 17.14 13.57
C GLU A 206 -40.58 16.08 12.93
N GLY A 207 -41.60 15.63 13.64
CA GLY A 207 -42.69 14.89 13.01
C GLY A 207 -43.10 13.57 13.64
N ALA A 208 -43.58 13.58 14.88
CA ALA A 208 -44.61 12.63 15.32
C ALA A 208 -45.36 13.18 16.51
N ALA A 209 -46.22 14.15 16.24
CA ALA A 209 -47.35 14.51 17.15
C ALA A 209 -48.56 14.84 16.29
N ARG A 210 -49.37 13.83 16.04
CA ARG A 210 -50.85 13.85 16.01
C ARG A 210 -51.38 12.46 15.75
#